data_69ec28801b84999579925cf05fdb65de
#
_entry.id   69ec28801b84999579925cf05fdb65de
#
_cell.length_a   1.000
_cell.length_b   1.000
_cell.length_c   1.000
_cell.angle_alpha   90.00
_cell.angle_beta   90.00
_cell.angle_gamma   90.00
#
_symmetry.space_group_name_H-M   'P 1'
#
loop_
_entity.id
_entity.type
_entity.pdbx_description
1 polymer ?
#
loop_
_entity_poly.entity_id
_entity_poly.type
_entity_poly.pdbx_seq_one_letter_code
_entity_poly.pdbx_strand_id
1 'polypeptide(L)'
;MAKKIRKAVFPVAGLGTRFLPATKASPKEMLPVVDKPLIQYAVEEAAAAGITEMIFITGRNKRSIEDHFDKAYELESELEAKGKTALLQAVQSITPKGINCVYIRQAEPLGLGHAVLCARSVVGPEPFAVVLADDLMQPGEQGTAVLAQMVEQYGKHHSSVLAVQEVAREETSSYGIVSSSPWGERTARVTGIVEKPKPEVAPSTLAVVGRYVLTPLVFDHLANIKPGAGGEIQLTDALAKLINDEPVLAYRFDGTRYDCGSKIGDLQATGELAL
;
A
#
# COMPACT_ATOMS: atom_id res chain seq x y z
N MET A 1 -18.07 14.38 14.12
CA MET A 1 -16.99 13.44 14.47
C MET A 1 -16.30 12.99 13.18
N ALA A 2 -14.96 13.02 13.16
CA ALA A 2 -14.23 12.51 12.01
C ALA A 2 -14.58 11.04 11.76
N LYS A 3 -14.76 10.67 10.51
CA LYS A 3 -14.96 9.25 10.14
C LYS A 3 -13.66 8.50 10.37
N LYS A 4 -13.73 7.39 11.10
CA LYS A 4 -12.59 6.49 11.35
C LYS A 4 -12.16 5.81 10.04
N ILE A 5 -10.86 5.66 9.80
CA ILE A 5 -10.34 4.85 8.70
C ILE A 5 -10.62 3.37 9.01
N ARG A 6 -11.43 2.73 8.19
CA ARG A 6 -11.86 1.33 8.38
C ARG A 6 -11.51 0.44 7.21
N LYS A 7 -11.16 1.04 6.07
CA LYS A 7 -10.95 0.37 4.79
C LYS A 7 -9.53 0.61 4.28
N ALA A 8 -8.90 -0.43 3.76
CA ALA A 8 -7.63 -0.33 3.04
C ALA A 8 -7.77 -0.97 1.66
N VAL A 9 -7.29 -0.27 0.65
CA VAL A 9 -7.23 -0.73 -0.74
C VAL A 9 -5.83 -1.22 -1.03
N PHE A 10 -5.72 -2.45 -1.52
CA PHE A 10 -4.48 -3.10 -1.91
C PHE A 10 -4.45 -3.29 -3.44
N PRO A 11 -3.77 -2.42 -4.18
CA PRO A 11 -3.59 -2.57 -5.63
C PRO A 11 -2.60 -3.69 -5.94
N VAL A 12 -3.10 -4.90 -6.21
CA VAL A 12 -2.28 -6.11 -6.42
C VAL A 12 -2.49 -6.73 -7.81
N ALA A 13 -3.01 -5.97 -8.78
CA ALA A 13 -3.26 -6.45 -10.14
C ALA A 13 -2.02 -6.43 -11.06
N GLY A 14 -0.89 -5.85 -10.63
CA GLY A 14 0.32 -5.69 -11.44
C GLY A 14 0.96 -7.01 -11.88
N LEU A 15 1.64 -7.02 -13.03
CA LEU A 15 2.19 -8.24 -13.65
C LEU A 15 3.46 -8.79 -12.98
N GLY A 16 4.14 -8.00 -12.14
CA GLY A 16 5.34 -8.44 -11.41
C GLY A 16 6.55 -8.75 -12.31
N THR A 17 6.71 -8.09 -13.45
CA THR A 17 7.71 -8.42 -14.47
C THR A 17 9.16 -8.31 -14.01
N ARG A 18 9.44 -7.49 -12.98
CA ARG A 18 10.79 -7.31 -12.42
C ARG A 18 11.37 -8.59 -11.81
N PHE A 19 10.50 -9.51 -11.37
CA PHE A 19 10.86 -10.78 -10.72
C PHE A 19 10.69 -12.00 -11.64
N LEU A 20 10.53 -11.81 -12.94
CA LEU A 20 10.56 -12.95 -13.86
C LEU A 20 11.92 -13.66 -13.82
N PRO A 21 11.94 -15.00 -13.87
CA PRO A 21 10.81 -15.92 -14.14
C PRO A 21 9.96 -16.30 -12.90
N ALA A 22 10.36 -15.98 -11.66
CA ALA A 22 9.66 -16.39 -10.43
C ALA A 22 8.18 -16.01 -10.42
N THR A 23 7.84 -14.83 -10.94
CA THR A 23 6.48 -14.31 -10.98
C THR A 23 5.65 -14.74 -12.19
N LYS A 24 6.15 -15.68 -13.01
CA LYS A 24 5.40 -16.21 -14.15
C LYS A 24 4.09 -16.89 -13.72
N ALA A 25 4.14 -17.65 -12.62
CA ALA A 25 3.00 -18.41 -12.10
C ALA A 25 2.57 -17.98 -10.70
N SER A 26 3.32 -17.10 -10.04
CA SER A 26 3.03 -16.58 -8.70
C SER A 26 3.01 -15.05 -8.70
N PRO A 27 2.03 -14.41 -8.05
CA PRO A 27 2.04 -12.96 -7.84
C PRO A 27 3.31 -12.51 -7.12
N LYS A 28 3.86 -11.33 -7.46
CA LYS A 28 5.00 -10.76 -6.72
C LYS A 28 4.67 -10.53 -5.24
N GLU A 29 3.42 -10.25 -4.94
CA GLU A 29 2.90 -10.03 -3.60
C GLU A 29 2.88 -11.32 -2.75
N MET A 30 3.03 -12.48 -3.40
CA MET A 30 3.16 -13.80 -2.76
C MET A 30 4.62 -14.26 -2.63
N LEU A 31 5.59 -13.46 -3.06
CA LEU A 31 6.99 -13.75 -2.77
C LEU A 31 7.23 -13.70 -1.27
N PRO A 32 7.91 -14.71 -0.68
CA PRO A 32 8.13 -14.74 0.75
C PRO A 32 9.26 -13.80 1.17
N VAL A 33 9.05 -13.10 2.26
CA VAL A 33 10.10 -12.48 3.07
C VAL A 33 10.22 -13.35 4.32
N VAL A 34 11.32 -14.06 4.48
CA VAL A 34 11.50 -15.16 5.44
C VAL A 34 10.49 -16.28 5.18
N ASP A 35 9.39 -16.33 5.91
CA ASP A 35 8.37 -17.39 5.88
C ASP A 35 6.93 -16.88 5.61
N LYS A 36 6.78 -15.56 5.44
CA LYS A 36 5.48 -14.93 5.14
C LYS A 36 5.49 -14.22 3.78
N PRO A 37 4.42 -14.31 2.97
CA PRO A 37 4.34 -13.54 1.75
C PRO A 37 4.20 -12.04 2.04
N LEU A 38 4.75 -11.20 1.16
CA LEU A 38 4.72 -9.73 1.27
C LEU A 38 3.34 -9.16 1.58
N ILE A 39 2.31 -9.70 0.94
CA ILE A 39 0.94 -9.23 1.14
C ILE A 39 0.46 -9.40 2.58
N GLN A 40 0.92 -10.42 3.29
CA GLN A 40 0.53 -10.67 4.68
C GLN A 40 1.09 -9.58 5.62
N TYR A 41 2.34 -9.15 5.43
CA TYR A 41 2.91 -8.02 6.19
C TYR A 41 2.08 -6.74 6.01
N ALA A 42 1.64 -6.46 4.78
CA ALA A 42 0.83 -5.30 4.47
C ALA A 42 -0.57 -5.36 5.13
N VAL A 43 -1.18 -6.55 5.19
CA VAL A 43 -2.48 -6.78 5.85
C VAL A 43 -2.33 -6.69 7.37
N GLU A 44 -1.29 -7.28 7.95
CA GLU A 44 -0.98 -7.19 9.38
C GLU A 44 -0.77 -5.73 9.81
N GLU A 45 -0.05 -4.94 9.02
CA GLU A 45 0.14 -3.50 9.27
C GLU A 45 -1.19 -2.72 9.24
N ALA A 46 -2.04 -3.00 8.25
CA ALA A 46 -3.35 -2.35 8.15
C ALA A 46 -4.26 -2.74 9.33
N ALA A 47 -4.25 -4.01 9.75
CA ALA A 47 -4.97 -4.47 10.92
C ALA A 47 -4.46 -3.79 12.21
N ALA A 48 -3.15 -3.64 12.38
CA ALA A 48 -2.53 -2.93 13.50
C ALA A 48 -2.92 -1.44 13.52
N ALA A 49 -3.22 -0.83 12.38
CA ALA A 49 -3.76 0.52 12.27
C ALA A 49 -5.27 0.62 12.60
N GLY A 50 -5.92 -0.51 12.96
CA GLY A 50 -7.34 -0.59 13.30
C GLY A 50 -8.28 -0.63 12.10
N ILE A 51 -7.76 -0.97 10.91
CA ILE A 51 -8.53 -1.18 9.69
C ILE A 51 -9.11 -2.59 9.71
N THR A 52 -10.37 -2.73 9.30
CA THR A 52 -11.12 -3.99 9.38
C THR A 52 -11.57 -4.53 8.03
N GLU A 53 -11.53 -3.72 6.98
CA GLU A 53 -11.95 -4.11 5.63
C GLU A 53 -10.75 -4.00 4.67
N MET A 54 -10.26 -5.14 4.19
CA MET A 54 -9.14 -5.25 3.24
C MET A 54 -9.71 -5.45 1.85
N ILE A 55 -9.52 -4.46 0.96
CA ILE A 55 -10.08 -4.44 -0.40
C ILE A 55 -8.94 -4.68 -1.38
N PHE A 56 -8.85 -5.89 -1.89
CA PHE A 56 -7.82 -6.28 -2.86
C PHE A 56 -8.30 -6.01 -4.28
N ILE A 57 -7.55 -5.21 -5.02
CA ILE A 57 -7.78 -4.99 -6.45
C ILE A 57 -6.90 -5.95 -7.22
N THR A 58 -7.49 -7.07 -7.64
CA THR A 58 -6.78 -8.22 -8.21
C THR A 58 -6.82 -8.26 -9.74
N GLY A 59 -5.92 -9.02 -10.33
CA GLY A 59 -5.88 -9.34 -11.76
C GLY A 59 -6.14 -10.83 -12.04
N ARG A 60 -6.05 -11.22 -13.31
CA ARG A 60 -6.36 -12.57 -13.75
C ARG A 60 -5.53 -13.68 -13.05
N ASN A 61 -4.26 -13.42 -12.75
CA ASN A 61 -3.31 -14.43 -12.23
C ASN A 61 -2.99 -14.20 -10.74
N LYS A 62 -3.97 -13.73 -9.94
CA LYS A 62 -3.77 -13.33 -8.53
C LYS A 62 -4.52 -14.23 -7.53
N ARG A 63 -5.05 -15.37 -7.97
CA ARG A 63 -5.88 -16.26 -7.15
C ARG A 63 -5.19 -16.73 -5.86
N SER A 64 -3.87 -16.94 -5.88
CA SER A 64 -3.12 -17.33 -4.69
C SER A 64 -3.15 -16.30 -3.56
N ILE A 65 -3.45 -15.03 -3.84
CA ILE A 65 -3.69 -14.01 -2.82
C ILE A 65 -5.03 -14.28 -2.12
N GLU A 66 -6.06 -14.63 -2.90
CA GLU A 66 -7.37 -15.00 -2.37
C GLU A 66 -7.26 -16.27 -1.52
N ASP A 67 -6.65 -17.32 -2.09
CA ASP A 67 -6.44 -18.61 -1.42
C ASP A 67 -5.64 -18.48 -0.11
N HIS A 68 -4.71 -17.50 -0.03
CA HIS A 68 -3.87 -17.28 1.17
C HIS A 68 -4.66 -16.77 2.37
N PHE A 69 -5.66 -15.92 2.15
CA PHE A 69 -6.49 -15.37 3.23
C PHE A 69 -7.77 -16.16 3.48
N ASP A 70 -8.09 -17.15 2.63
CA ASP A 70 -9.22 -18.03 2.82
C ASP A 70 -8.89 -19.15 3.83
N LYS A 71 -9.93 -19.77 4.36
CA LYS A 71 -9.80 -20.90 5.27
C LYS A 71 -9.29 -22.16 4.52
N ALA A 72 -8.13 -22.67 4.92
CA ALA A 72 -7.56 -23.91 4.40
C ALA A 72 -8.07 -25.14 5.21
N TYR A 73 -9.35 -25.50 5.03
CA TYR A 73 -10.04 -26.50 5.85
C TYR A 73 -9.30 -27.85 5.92
N GLU A 74 -8.85 -28.38 4.79
CA GLU A 74 -8.15 -29.67 4.73
C GLU A 74 -6.80 -29.62 5.48
N LEU A 75 -6.02 -28.56 5.28
CA LEU A 75 -4.74 -28.37 5.98
C LEU A 75 -4.95 -28.21 7.49
N GLU A 76 -5.90 -27.38 7.90
CA GLU A 76 -6.20 -27.17 9.31
C GLU A 76 -6.65 -28.45 9.99
N SER A 77 -7.55 -29.22 9.35
CA SER A 77 -8.04 -30.50 9.89
C SER A 77 -6.90 -31.55 10.01
N GLU A 78 -5.98 -31.59 9.06
CA GLU A 78 -4.82 -32.49 9.11
C GLU A 78 -3.84 -32.10 10.22
N LEU A 79 -3.56 -30.79 10.38
CA LEU A 79 -2.70 -30.29 11.46
C LEU A 79 -3.29 -30.57 12.84
N GLU A 80 -4.60 -30.40 12.99
CA GLU A 80 -5.33 -30.73 14.21
C GLU A 80 -5.27 -32.23 14.53
N ALA A 81 -5.58 -33.08 13.56
CA ALA A 81 -5.53 -34.54 13.71
C ALA A 81 -4.13 -35.06 14.08
N LYS A 82 -3.07 -34.39 13.60
CA LYS A 82 -1.67 -34.70 13.92
C LYS A 82 -1.14 -34.03 15.19
N GLY A 83 -1.97 -33.25 15.91
CA GLY A 83 -1.58 -32.53 17.13
C GLY A 83 -0.54 -31.43 16.88
N LYS A 84 -0.41 -30.90 15.66
CA LYS A 84 0.56 -29.85 15.30
C LYS A 84 0.03 -28.46 15.62
N THR A 85 -0.20 -28.21 16.91
CA THR A 85 -0.90 -27.00 17.42
C THR A 85 -0.23 -25.69 16.99
N ALA A 86 1.10 -25.60 17.03
CA ALA A 86 1.81 -24.37 16.66
C ALA A 86 1.62 -24.03 15.17
N LEU A 87 1.69 -25.03 14.28
CA LEU A 87 1.45 -24.82 12.86
C LEU A 87 -0.03 -24.48 12.56
N LEU A 88 -0.94 -25.16 13.26
CA LEU A 88 -2.38 -24.83 13.16
C LEU A 88 -2.67 -23.38 13.55
N GLN A 89 -2.08 -22.91 14.65
CA GLN A 89 -2.21 -21.52 15.08
C GLN A 89 -1.61 -20.56 14.06
N ALA A 90 -0.43 -20.87 13.48
CA ALA A 90 0.20 -20.07 12.45
C ALA A 90 -0.72 -19.91 11.23
N VAL A 91 -1.33 -21.00 10.75
CA VAL A 91 -2.27 -20.95 9.60
C VAL A 91 -3.54 -20.16 9.97
N GLN A 92 -4.13 -20.39 11.12
CA GLN A 92 -5.37 -19.73 11.55
C GLN A 92 -5.20 -18.24 11.86
N SER A 93 -3.97 -17.77 12.11
CA SER A 93 -3.65 -16.38 12.39
C SER A 93 -3.30 -15.55 11.16
N ILE A 94 -3.21 -16.15 9.96
CA ILE A 94 -2.92 -15.44 8.70
C ILE A 94 -3.91 -14.29 8.48
N THR A 95 -5.20 -14.56 8.67
CA THR A 95 -6.23 -13.53 8.66
C THR A 95 -6.57 -13.12 10.09
N PRO A 96 -6.18 -11.91 10.55
CA PRO A 96 -6.47 -11.45 11.91
C PRO A 96 -7.97 -11.44 12.20
N LYS A 97 -8.35 -11.69 13.45
CA LYS A 97 -9.76 -11.73 13.86
C LYS A 97 -10.48 -10.41 13.59
N GLY A 98 -11.67 -10.48 12.99
CA GLY A 98 -12.49 -9.31 12.68
C GLY A 98 -12.10 -8.58 11.39
N ILE A 99 -11.20 -9.15 10.61
CA ILE A 99 -10.86 -8.66 9.29
C ILE A 99 -11.78 -9.29 8.25
N ASN A 100 -12.30 -8.45 7.35
CA ASN A 100 -13.03 -8.86 6.16
C ASN A 100 -12.20 -8.60 4.91
N CYS A 101 -12.08 -9.60 4.04
CA CYS A 101 -11.41 -9.49 2.75
C CYS A 101 -12.44 -9.35 1.63
N VAL A 102 -12.25 -8.34 0.78
CA VAL A 102 -13.08 -8.08 -0.42
C VAL A 102 -12.19 -8.08 -1.63
N TYR A 103 -12.57 -8.82 -2.66
CA TYR A 103 -11.78 -8.96 -3.88
C TYR A 103 -12.52 -8.33 -5.05
N ILE A 104 -11.88 -7.35 -5.70
CA ILE A 104 -12.40 -6.65 -6.86
C ILE A 104 -11.43 -6.84 -8.01
N ARG A 105 -11.95 -7.18 -9.18
CA ARG A 105 -11.11 -7.39 -10.34
C ARG A 105 -10.87 -6.11 -11.12
N GLN A 106 -9.61 -5.76 -11.31
CA GLN A 106 -9.19 -4.81 -12.34
C GLN A 106 -9.12 -5.57 -13.67
N ALA A 107 -10.10 -5.35 -14.54
CA ALA A 107 -10.23 -6.09 -15.81
C ALA A 107 -9.10 -5.73 -16.79
N GLU A 108 -8.67 -4.48 -16.81
CA GLU A 108 -7.62 -3.94 -17.68
C GLU A 108 -6.51 -3.28 -16.87
N PRO A 109 -5.23 -3.49 -17.21
CA PRO A 109 -4.10 -2.97 -16.45
C PRO A 109 -3.85 -1.48 -16.75
N LEU A 110 -4.81 -0.62 -16.40
CA LEU A 110 -4.78 0.82 -16.69
C LEU A 110 -4.06 1.67 -15.62
N GLY A 111 -3.18 1.08 -14.84
CA GLY A 111 -2.34 1.77 -13.86
C GLY A 111 -2.88 1.81 -12.44
N LEU A 112 -2.08 2.41 -11.52
CA LEU A 112 -2.36 2.46 -10.09
C LEU A 112 -3.61 3.26 -9.75
N GLY A 113 -3.80 4.43 -10.37
CA GLY A 113 -4.98 5.26 -10.15
C GLY A 113 -6.27 4.55 -10.55
N HIS A 114 -6.26 3.81 -11.67
CA HIS A 114 -7.40 2.99 -12.08
C HIS A 114 -7.67 1.85 -11.09
N ALA A 115 -6.63 1.20 -10.57
CA ALA A 115 -6.81 0.17 -9.54
C ALA A 115 -7.50 0.75 -8.30
N VAL A 116 -7.05 1.92 -7.82
CA VAL A 116 -7.72 2.62 -6.70
C VAL A 116 -9.16 2.99 -7.06
N LEU A 117 -9.42 3.47 -8.28
CA LEU A 117 -10.78 3.82 -8.75
C LEU A 117 -11.74 2.62 -8.73
N CYS A 118 -11.26 1.40 -9.02
CA CYS A 118 -12.07 0.18 -8.94
C CYS A 118 -12.65 -0.05 -7.53
N ALA A 119 -12.04 0.48 -6.48
CA ALA A 119 -12.53 0.34 -5.10
C ALA A 119 -13.68 1.30 -4.76
N ARG A 120 -13.99 2.30 -5.59
CA ARG A 120 -14.93 3.39 -5.30
C ARG A 120 -16.28 2.92 -4.74
N SER A 121 -16.88 1.90 -5.35
CA SER A 121 -18.22 1.39 -4.98
C SER A 121 -18.23 0.73 -3.60
N VAL A 122 -17.12 0.13 -3.16
CA VAL A 122 -16.99 -0.54 -1.86
C VAL A 122 -16.49 0.43 -0.78
N VAL A 123 -15.60 1.33 -1.12
CA VAL A 123 -15.13 2.38 -0.20
C VAL A 123 -16.27 3.35 0.13
N GLY A 124 -17.03 3.76 -0.87
CA GLY A 124 -18.10 4.74 -0.71
C GLY A 124 -17.59 6.12 -0.30
N PRO A 125 -18.39 6.92 0.45
CA PRO A 125 -18.05 8.27 0.86
C PRO A 125 -17.25 8.29 2.19
N GLU A 126 -16.29 7.39 2.33
CA GLU A 126 -15.47 7.24 3.55
C GLU A 126 -14.00 7.46 3.23
N PRO A 127 -13.22 8.00 4.19
CA PRO A 127 -11.76 8.02 4.07
C PRO A 127 -11.23 6.59 4.14
N PHE A 128 -10.14 6.34 3.44
CA PHE A 128 -9.56 5.01 3.31
C PHE A 128 -8.04 5.05 3.16
N ALA A 129 -7.41 3.93 3.41
CA ALA A 129 -5.99 3.77 3.14
C ALA A 129 -5.76 3.15 1.76
N VAL A 130 -4.61 3.45 1.14
CA VAL A 130 -4.05 2.69 0.01
C VAL A 130 -2.71 2.13 0.46
N VAL A 131 -2.51 0.85 0.25
CA VAL A 131 -1.34 0.11 0.73
C VAL A 131 -0.73 -0.65 -0.45
N LEU A 132 0.47 -0.24 -0.86
CA LEU A 132 1.24 -0.98 -1.86
C LEU A 132 2.00 -2.10 -1.15
N ALA A 133 1.68 -3.35 -1.51
CA ALA A 133 2.20 -4.53 -0.81
C ALA A 133 3.71 -4.76 -1.02
N ASP A 134 4.28 -4.21 -2.09
CA ASP A 134 5.71 -4.30 -2.38
C ASP A 134 6.57 -3.29 -1.61
N ASP A 135 5.97 -2.38 -0.88
CA ASP A 135 6.66 -1.57 0.13
C ASP A 135 6.45 -2.19 1.51
N LEU A 136 7.45 -2.93 2.01
CA LEU A 136 7.42 -3.47 3.36
C LEU A 136 7.86 -2.39 4.34
N MET A 137 7.01 -2.12 5.34
CA MET A 137 7.27 -1.11 6.37
C MET A 137 7.53 -1.77 7.72
N GLN A 138 8.72 -1.54 8.26
CA GLN A 138 9.06 -1.93 9.62
C GLN A 138 8.88 -0.74 10.56
N PRO A 139 8.17 -0.88 11.69
CA PRO A 139 8.03 0.17 12.67
C PRO A 139 9.39 0.67 13.18
N GLY A 140 9.48 1.95 13.55
CA GLY A 140 10.63 2.51 14.25
C GLY A 140 10.70 2.08 15.72
N GLU A 141 11.55 2.74 16.49
CA GLU A 141 11.85 2.41 17.90
C GLU A 141 10.60 2.39 18.80
N GLN A 142 9.58 3.18 18.47
CA GLN A 142 8.33 3.22 19.24
C GLN A 142 7.39 2.04 18.94
N GLY A 143 7.71 1.19 17.98
CA GLY A 143 6.92 0.00 17.63
C GLY A 143 5.55 0.29 16.99
N THR A 144 5.25 1.57 16.66
CA THR A 144 3.97 1.94 16.04
C THR A 144 4.03 1.74 14.53
N ALA A 145 3.14 0.91 14.00
CA ALA A 145 3.04 0.67 12.56
C ALA A 145 2.93 1.98 11.76
N VAL A 146 3.60 2.06 10.61
CA VAL A 146 3.63 3.29 9.79
C VAL A 146 2.22 3.74 9.40
N LEU A 147 1.37 2.82 8.98
CA LEU A 147 -0.01 3.16 8.64
C LEU A 147 -0.82 3.66 9.87
N ALA A 148 -0.55 3.14 11.06
CA ALA A 148 -1.19 3.62 12.30
C ALA A 148 -0.78 5.07 12.60
N GLN A 149 0.49 5.43 12.42
CA GLN A 149 0.97 6.81 12.53
C GLN A 149 0.21 7.73 11.56
N MET A 150 0.01 7.30 10.31
CA MET A 150 -0.71 8.08 9.30
C MET A 150 -2.20 8.23 9.61
N VAL A 151 -2.84 7.17 10.12
CA VAL A 151 -4.24 7.21 10.60
C VAL A 151 -4.39 8.22 11.74
N GLU A 152 -3.42 8.30 12.64
CA GLU A 152 -3.38 9.32 13.70
C GLU A 152 -3.27 10.74 13.11
N GLN A 153 -2.41 10.98 12.12
CA GLN A 153 -2.30 12.28 11.45
C GLN A 153 -3.62 12.66 10.76
N TYR A 154 -4.25 11.70 10.07
CA TYR A 154 -5.59 11.93 9.52
C TYR A 154 -6.60 12.31 10.62
N GLY A 155 -6.58 11.65 11.76
CA GLY A 155 -7.45 11.95 12.89
C GLY A 155 -7.27 13.37 13.43
N LYS A 156 -6.04 13.90 13.40
CA LYS A 156 -5.70 15.27 13.85
C LYS A 156 -6.10 16.34 12.83
N HIS A 157 -5.89 16.09 11.55
CA HIS A 157 -5.96 17.11 10.51
C HIS A 157 -7.16 16.97 9.57
N HIS A 158 -7.81 15.80 9.52
CA HIS A 158 -8.93 15.48 8.62
C HIS A 158 -8.62 15.72 7.13
N SER A 159 -7.36 15.55 6.77
CA SER A 159 -6.81 15.81 5.45
C SER A 159 -6.11 14.55 4.92
N SER A 160 -6.07 14.40 3.61
CA SER A 160 -5.29 13.32 3.00
C SER A 160 -3.83 13.34 3.44
N VAL A 161 -3.24 12.15 3.72
CA VAL A 161 -1.87 11.99 4.22
C VAL A 161 -1.11 11.04 3.30
N LEU A 162 0.05 11.47 2.82
CA LEU A 162 0.97 10.68 2.00
C LEU A 162 2.20 10.33 2.84
N ALA A 163 2.58 9.07 2.91
CA ALA A 163 3.88 8.69 3.47
C ALA A 163 4.98 9.15 2.53
N VAL A 164 5.99 9.81 3.08
CA VAL A 164 7.12 10.32 2.30
C VAL A 164 8.46 9.97 2.94
N GLN A 165 9.47 9.82 2.09
CA GLN A 165 10.85 9.53 2.46
C GLN A 165 11.81 10.33 1.58
N GLU A 166 12.92 10.80 2.14
CA GLU A 166 14.02 11.32 1.31
C GLU A 166 14.68 10.19 0.53
N VAL A 167 14.91 10.41 -0.75
CA VAL A 167 15.60 9.48 -1.65
C VAL A 167 16.80 10.17 -2.28
N ALA A 168 17.73 9.38 -2.82
CA ALA A 168 18.81 9.94 -3.62
C ALA A 168 18.25 10.66 -4.86
N ARG A 169 18.92 11.72 -5.32
CA ARG A 169 18.45 12.55 -6.43
C ARG A 169 18.25 11.72 -7.71
N GLU A 170 19.10 10.74 -7.92
CA GLU A 170 19.10 9.83 -9.06
C GLU A 170 17.87 8.90 -9.05
N GLU A 171 17.29 8.63 -7.87
CA GLU A 171 16.15 7.75 -7.70
C GLU A 171 14.81 8.44 -7.92
N THR A 172 14.79 9.78 -8.05
CA THR A 172 13.53 10.54 -8.22
C THR A 172 12.71 10.08 -9.42
N SER A 173 13.35 9.53 -10.45
CA SER A 173 12.68 8.96 -11.64
C SER A 173 11.90 7.67 -11.37
N SER A 174 11.94 7.15 -10.14
CA SER A 174 11.19 5.95 -9.73
C SER A 174 9.93 6.25 -8.92
N TYR A 175 9.76 7.49 -8.43
CA TYR A 175 8.73 7.87 -7.46
C TYR A 175 7.92 9.10 -7.89
N GLY A 176 6.74 9.26 -7.31
CA GLY A 176 6.08 10.55 -7.25
C GLY A 176 6.84 11.46 -6.28
N ILE A 177 7.28 12.63 -6.75
CA ILE A 177 8.07 13.58 -5.95
C ILE A 177 7.21 14.79 -5.58
N VAL A 178 7.21 15.14 -4.29
CA VAL A 178 6.39 16.25 -3.78
C VAL A 178 7.20 17.53 -3.62
N SER A 179 6.56 18.65 -3.93
CA SER A 179 6.90 19.97 -3.38
C SER A 179 6.08 20.18 -2.13
N SER A 180 6.65 20.77 -1.09
CA SER A 180 5.94 20.97 0.16
C SER A 180 6.40 22.23 0.89
N SER A 181 5.52 22.74 1.77
CA SER A 181 5.83 23.81 2.72
C SER A 181 5.71 23.27 4.16
N PRO A 182 6.48 23.78 5.13
CA PRO A 182 6.42 23.34 6.51
C PRO A 182 5.00 23.43 7.09
N TRP A 183 4.59 22.40 7.86
CA TRP A 183 3.29 22.36 8.54
C TRP A 183 3.43 21.97 10.01
N GLY A 184 4.26 20.99 10.33
CA GLY A 184 4.55 20.51 11.67
C GLY A 184 5.91 19.82 11.70
N GLU A 185 6.23 19.16 12.79
CA GLU A 185 7.56 18.55 12.99
C GLU A 185 7.88 17.48 11.94
N ARG A 186 6.93 16.53 11.73
CA ARG A 186 7.06 15.43 10.76
C ARG A 186 6.11 15.57 9.58
N THR A 187 5.31 16.65 9.55
CA THR A 187 4.31 16.92 8.52
C THR A 187 4.68 18.13 7.71
N ALA A 188 4.41 18.09 6.42
CA ALA A 188 4.50 19.23 5.52
C ALA A 188 3.24 19.30 4.65
N ARG A 189 2.81 20.50 4.27
CA ARG A 189 1.71 20.66 3.32
C ARG A 189 2.24 20.46 1.92
N VAL A 190 1.65 19.53 1.17
CA VAL A 190 1.99 19.29 -0.23
C VAL A 190 1.49 20.48 -1.06
N THR A 191 2.39 21.05 -1.85
CA THR A 191 2.10 22.19 -2.75
C THR A 191 2.15 21.78 -4.22
N GLY A 192 2.70 20.60 -4.51
CA GLY A 192 2.78 20.03 -5.85
C GLY A 192 3.27 18.60 -5.78
N ILE A 193 2.98 17.82 -6.80
CA ILE A 193 3.47 16.46 -6.96
C ILE A 193 3.69 16.16 -8.45
N VAL A 194 4.80 15.49 -8.77
CA VAL A 194 5.18 15.12 -10.14
C VAL A 194 5.54 13.65 -10.18
N GLU A 195 4.94 12.90 -11.10
CA GLU A 195 5.22 11.48 -11.30
C GLU A 195 6.55 11.29 -12.03
N LYS A 196 7.46 10.56 -11.40
CA LYS A 196 8.74 10.11 -11.95
C LYS A 196 9.52 11.18 -12.71
N PRO A 197 9.77 12.34 -12.09
CA PRO A 197 10.51 13.40 -12.76
C PRO A 197 11.97 12.98 -12.99
N LYS A 198 12.56 13.44 -14.08
CA LYS A 198 14.01 13.30 -14.27
C LYS A 198 14.75 14.01 -13.11
N PRO A 199 15.93 13.51 -12.69
CA PRO A 199 16.69 14.09 -11.59
C PRO A 199 16.94 15.60 -11.72
N GLU A 200 17.18 16.08 -12.94
CA GLU A 200 17.49 17.49 -13.22
C GLU A 200 16.31 18.43 -12.98
N VAL A 201 15.07 17.92 -13.11
CA VAL A 201 13.83 18.71 -12.99
C VAL A 201 12.97 18.31 -11.80
N ALA A 202 13.41 17.36 -10.99
CA ALA A 202 12.70 16.94 -9.80
C ALA A 202 12.57 18.12 -8.82
N PRO A 203 11.35 18.42 -8.33
CA PRO A 203 11.13 19.59 -7.47
C PRO A 203 11.78 19.47 -6.10
N SER A 204 12.04 18.26 -5.65
CA SER A 204 12.71 17.92 -4.38
C SER A 204 13.30 16.52 -4.44
N THR A 205 13.73 15.97 -3.31
CA THR A 205 14.09 14.56 -3.09
C THR A 205 13.06 13.83 -2.22
N LEU A 206 11.93 14.48 -1.91
CA LEU A 206 10.92 13.92 -1.04
C LEU A 206 9.94 13.06 -1.85
N ALA A 207 10.15 11.76 -1.80
CA ALA A 207 9.41 10.74 -2.56
C ALA A 207 8.17 10.26 -1.79
N VAL A 208 7.05 10.13 -2.49
CA VAL A 208 5.87 9.43 -1.97
C VAL A 208 6.12 7.93 -2.06
N VAL A 209 5.91 7.25 -0.94
CA VAL A 209 6.08 5.80 -0.84
C VAL A 209 4.73 5.12 -0.59
N GLY A 210 4.67 3.82 -0.66
CA GLY A 210 3.48 2.98 -0.81
C GLY A 210 2.42 3.01 0.28
N ARG A 211 2.29 4.10 1.03
CA ARG A 211 1.23 4.29 2.05
C ARG A 211 0.54 5.63 1.87
N TYR A 212 -0.80 5.56 1.79
CA TYR A 212 -1.66 6.72 1.63
C TYR A 212 -2.87 6.60 2.56
N VAL A 213 -3.31 7.70 3.14
CA VAL A 213 -4.64 7.84 3.73
C VAL A 213 -5.33 8.94 2.94
N LEU A 214 -6.43 8.63 2.29
CA LEU A 214 -7.06 9.52 1.32
C LEU A 214 -8.52 9.80 1.70
N THR A 215 -8.98 11.00 1.39
CA THR A 215 -10.39 11.34 1.40
C THR A 215 -11.09 10.76 0.15
N PRO A 216 -12.40 10.52 0.18
CA PRO A 216 -13.12 9.99 -0.98
C PRO A 216 -13.15 10.94 -2.18
N LEU A 217 -12.80 12.22 -2.00
CA LEU A 217 -12.72 13.21 -3.09
C LEU A 217 -11.74 12.81 -4.20
N VAL A 218 -10.70 12.03 -3.85
CA VAL A 218 -9.75 11.49 -4.84
C VAL A 218 -10.43 10.67 -5.94
N PHE A 219 -11.55 10.01 -5.67
CA PHE A 219 -12.29 9.24 -6.67
C PHE A 219 -12.91 10.11 -7.76
N ASP A 220 -13.34 11.33 -7.43
CA ASP A 220 -13.89 12.26 -8.42
C ASP A 220 -12.80 12.74 -9.37
N HIS A 221 -11.59 12.96 -8.86
CA HIS A 221 -10.44 13.28 -9.71
C HIS A 221 -10.06 12.08 -10.58
N LEU A 222 -9.92 10.87 -9.98
CA LEU A 222 -9.57 9.65 -10.72
C LEU A 222 -10.54 9.36 -11.88
N ALA A 223 -11.84 9.56 -11.66
CA ALA A 223 -12.87 9.34 -12.69
C ALA A 223 -12.74 10.30 -13.88
N ASN A 224 -12.11 11.46 -13.69
CA ASN A 224 -12.00 12.50 -14.71
C ASN A 224 -10.56 12.67 -15.26
N ILE A 225 -9.62 11.79 -14.90
CA ILE A 225 -8.27 11.79 -15.46
C ILE A 225 -8.27 11.01 -16.77
N LYS A 226 -7.70 11.61 -17.80
CA LYS A 226 -7.41 10.92 -19.05
C LYS A 226 -6.14 10.08 -18.88
N PRO A 227 -6.05 8.88 -19.49
CA PRO A 227 -4.82 8.11 -19.48
C PRO A 227 -3.62 8.96 -19.97
N GLY A 228 -2.55 8.93 -19.19
CA GLY A 228 -1.30 9.64 -19.49
C GLY A 228 -0.33 8.79 -20.30
N ALA A 229 0.98 9.00 -20.08
CA ALA A 229 2.03 8.22 -20.72
C ALA A 229 1.84 6.72 -20.46
N GLY A 230 1.95 5.90 -21.50
CA GLY A 230 1.73 4.46 -21.42
C GLY A 230 0.26 4.01 -21.35
N GLY A 231 -0.72 4.94 -21.47
CA GLY A 231 -2.15 4.63 -21.36
C GLY A 231 -2.63 4.40 -19.93
N GLU A 232 -1.83 4.75 -18.92
CA GLU A 232 -2.13 4.53 -17.51
C GLU A 232 -2.79 5.75 -16.85
N ILE A 233 -3.70 5.49 -15.94
CA ILE A 233 -4.26 6.48 -14.99
C ILE A 233 -3.39 6.45 -13.74
N GLN A 234 -2.61 7.50 -13.54
CA GLN A 234 -1.70 7.61 -12.40
C GLN A 234 -2.43 8.15 -11.17
N LEU A 235 -2.17 7.57 -10.00
CA LEU A 235 -2.68 8.10 -8.74
C LEU A 235 -2.12 9.50 -8.46
N THR A 236 -0.88 9.73 -8.81
CA THR A 236 -0.17 11.00 -8.66
C THR A 236 -0.87 12.15 -9.39
N ASP A 237 -1.45 11.91 -10.58
CA ASP A 237 -2.19 12.92 -11.32
C ASP A 237 -3.50 13.33 -10.61
N ALA A 238 -4.15 12.36 -9.94
CA ALA A 238 -5.33 12.66 -9.12
C ALA A 238 -4.95 13.45 -7.86
N LEU A 239 -3.84 13.10 -7.22
CA LEU A 239 -3.31 13.83 -6.07
C LEU A 239 -2.91 15.26 -6.44
N ALA A 240 -2.32 15.47 -7.63
CA ALA A 240 -1.99 16.79 -8.15
C ALA A 240 -3.22 17.71 -8.33
N LYS A 241 -4.39 17.12 -8.61
CA LYS A 241 -5.66 17.85 -8.65
C LYS A 241 -6.25 18.04 -7.24
N LEU A 242 -6.20 17.01 -6.40
CA LEU A 242 -6.74 17.02 -5.05
C LEU A 242 -6.12 18.13 -4.18
N ILE A 243 -4.85 18.45 -4.36
CA ILE A 243 -4.13 19.53 -3.66
C ILE A 243 -4.83 20.91 -3.83
N ASN A 244 -5.54 21.12 -4.94
CA ASN A 244 -6.23 22.38 -5.21
C ASN A 244 -7.57 22.50 -4.47
N ASP A 245 -8.15 21.35 -4.06
CA ASP A 245 -9.49 21.32 -3.47
C ASP A 245 -9.44 21.13 -1.95
N GLU A 246 -8.42 20.43 -1.44
CA GLU A 246 -8.22 20.20 -0.01
C GLU A 246 -6.73 20.17 0.37
N PRO A 247 -6.40 20.43 1.65
CA PRO A 247 -5.04 20.19 2.13
C PRO A 247 -4.65 18.72 1.99
N VAL A 248 -3.43 18.47 1.47
CA VAL A 248 -2.80 17.15 1.44
C VAL A 248 -1.49 17.24 2.22
N LEU A 249 -1.26 16.31 3.13
CA LEU A 249 -0.09 16.31 4.00
C LEU A 249 0.91 15.26 3.55
N ALA A 250 2.17 15.64 3.49
CA ALA A 250 3.31 14.74 3.42
C ALA A 250 3.75 14.42 4.85
N TYR A 251 3.84 13.13 5.19
CA TYR A 251 4.23 12.68 6.54
C TYR A 251 5.51 11.86 6.49
N ARG A 252 6.56 12.34 7.19
CA ARG A 252 7.80 11.59 7.42
C ARG A 252 7.57 10.62 8.57
N PHE A 253 7.29 9.37 8.23
CA PHE A 253 7.01 8.31 9.21
C PHE A 253 8.25 7.92 10.02
N ASP A 254 8.03 7.30 11.16
CA ASP A 254 9.04 6.65 11.98
C ASP A 254 9.07 5.16 11.64
N GLY A 255 10.18 4.70 11.07
CA GLY A 255 10.32 3.32 10.62
C GLY A 255 11.25 3.18 9.43
N THR A 256 11.46 1.94 9.02
CA THR A 256 12.26 1.59 7.85
C THR A 256 11.39 1.03 6.76
N ARG A 257 11.62 1.50 5.53
CA ARG A 257 10.97 0.99 4.32
C ARG A 257 11.93 0.11 3.54
N TYR A 258 11.47 -1.05 3.11
CA TYR A 258 12.15 -1.91 2.14
C TYR A 258 11.35 -1.93 0.85
N ASP A 259 11.97 -1.52 -0.28
CA ASP A 259 11.37 -1.60 -1.61
C ASP A 259 11.48 -3.04 -2.15
N CYS A 260 10.57 -3.91 -1.70
CA CYS A 260 10.47 -5.28 -2.19
C CYS A 260 9.91 -5.37 -3.63
N GLY A 261 9.65 -4.24 -4.28
CA GLY A 261 9.46 -4.17 -5.74
C GLY A 261 10.76 -4.30 -6.53
N SER A 262 11.93 -4.22 -5.87
CA SER A 262 13.26 -4.45 -6.40
C SER A 262 13.89 -5.70 -5.80
N LYS A 263 14.78 -6.40 -6.56
CA LYS A 263 15.47 -7.61 -6.07
C LYS A 263 16.38 -7.32 -4.88
N ILE A 264 17.02 -6.16 -4.85
CA ILE A 264 17.92 -5.74 -3.77
C ILE A 264 17.11 -5.45 -2.50
N GLY A 265 16.02 -4.70 -2.62
CA GLY A 265 15.17 -4.37 -1.46
C GLY A 265 14.48 -5.60 -0.86
N ASP A 266 14.07 -6.55 -1.69
CA ASP A 266 13.52 -7.84 -1.26
C ASP A 266 14.55 -8.67 -0.48
N LEU A 267 15.79 -8.72 -0.97
CA LEU A 267 16.91 -9.38 -0.28
C LEU A 267 17.25 -8.69 1.03
N GLN A 268 17.27 -7.36 1.06
CA GLN A 268 17.51 -6.60 2.29
C GLN A 268 16.42 -6.86 3.33
N ALA A 269 15.15 -6.79 2.94
CA ALA A 269 14.02 -7.11 3.82
C ALA A 269 14.14 -8.52 4.40
N THR A 270 14.45 -9.52 3.56
CA THR A 270 14.63 -10.91 3.99
C THR A 270 15.81 -11.05 4.96
N GLY A 271 16.94 -10.40 4.70
CA GLY A 271 18.12 -10.45 5.57
C GLY A 271 17.87 -9.82 6.94
N GLU A 272 17.26 -8.64 6.98
CA GLU A 272 16.98 -7.90 8.22
C GLU A 272 15.90 -8.56 9.09
N LEU A 273 14.87 -9.14 8.46
CA LEU A 273 13.76 -9.79 9.19
C LEU A 273 14.05 -11.25 9.58
N ALA A 274 15.14 -11.85 9.06
CA ALA A 274 15.57 -13.21 9.43
C ALA A 274 16.48 -13.25 10.67
N LEU A 275 17.01 -12.08 11.09
CA LEU A 275 17.90 -11.94 12.25
C LEU A 275 17.14 -11.54 13.52
#